data_8b3ad2dc770ab81489cc31f606f9e3b6
#
_entry.id   8b3ad2dc770ab81489cc31f606f9e3b6
#
_cell.length_a   1.000
_cell.length_b   1.000
_cell.length_c   1.000
_cell.angle_alpha   90.00
_cell.angle_beta   90.00
_cell.angle_gamma   90.00
#
_symmetry.space_group_name_H-M   'P 1'
#
loop_
_entity.id
_entity.type
_entity.pdbx_description
1 polymer ?
#
loop_
_entity_poly.entity_id
_entity_poly.type
_entity_poly.pdbx_seq_one_letter_code
_entity_poly.pdbx_strand_id
1 'polypeptide(L)'
;MTYIPDHLDFQVAFEPTKMHDKKYVLNNETGEYLGIVGKSFQCASHGDFFRGVMDTATQELGAESLEDAEHTFKTARNGAWAMLDVTLPNIKTTITTDKAQTEIGNRIISLHGIDGSCSNQVFFGAIDFFCTNGMITGDHDKVRKKNTSNFTMNSF
;
A
#
# COMPACT_ATOMS: atom_id res chain seq x y z
N MET A 1 12.10 9.20 7.77
CA MET A 1 10.63 9.25 7.75
C MET A 1 10.15 9.32 6.31
N THR A 2 9.16 8.52 5.96
CA THR A 2 8.63 8.49 4.60
C THR A 2 7.74 9.70 4.35
N TYR A 3 8.02 10.45 3.30
CA TYR A 3 7.18 11.57 2.88
C TYR A 3 5.97 11.05 2.12
N ILE A 4 4.80 11.45 2.55
CA ILE A 4 3.54 11.11 1.88
C ILE A 4 3.05 12.34 1.13
N PRO A 5 2.78 12.26 -0.19
CA PRO A 5 2.24 13.41 -0.91
C PRO A 5 0.95 13.95 -0.30
N ASP A 6 0.77 15.25 -0.32
CA ASP A 6 -0.36 15.91 0.33
C ASP A 6 -1.71 15.38 -0.17
N HIS A 7 -1.82 15.08 -1.45
CA HIS A 7 -3.07 14.57 -2.03
C HIS A 7 -3.44 13.16 -1.55
N LEU A 8 -2.52 12.46 -0.88
CA LEU A 8 -2.76 11.15 -0.27
C LEU A 8 -2.76 11.20 1.26
N ASP A 9 -2.30 12.30 1.84
CA ASP A 9 -2.14 12.41 3.30
C ASP A 9 -3.35 13.12 3.91
N PHE A 10 -4.52 12.52 3.73
CA PHE A 10 -5.77 13.04 4.28
C PHE A 10 -6.39 12.02 5.22
N GLN A 11 -7.19 12.50 6.15
CA GLN A 11 -7.96 11.66 7.05
C GLN A 11 -9.27 11.26 6.40
N VAL A 12 -9.72 10.05 6.74
CA VAL A 12 -10.98 9.50 6.25
C VAL A 12 -12.09 9.84 7.23
N ALA A 13 -13.25 10.22 6.70
CA ALA A 13 -14.44 10.44 7.48
C ALA A 13 -15.58 9.57 6.96
N PHE A 14 -16.59 9.35 7.78
CA PHE A 14 -17.77 8.58 7.41
C PHE A 14 -19.04 9.39 7.65
N GLU A 15 -20.02 9.23 6.77
CA GLU A 15 -21.34 9.83 6.93
C GLU A 15 -22.42 8.77 6.76
N PRO A 16 -23.53 8.86 7.52
CA PRO A 16 -24.62 7.92 7.35
C PRO A 16 -25.28 8.05 5.98
N THR A 17 -25.80 6.94 5.48
CA THR A 17 -26.61 6.91 4.27
C THR A 17 -28.07 6.70 4.66
N LYS A 18 -28.98 6.73 3.66
CA LYS A 18 -30.38 6.37 3.87
C LYS A 18 -30.57 4.89 4.20
N MET A 19 -29.58 4.04 3.85
CA MET A 19 -29.58 2.63 4.20
C MET A 19 -28.92 2.46 5.57
N HIS A 20 -29.60 1.80 6.50
CA HIS A 20 -29.11 1.68 7.88
C HIS A 20 -27.84 0.83 8.01
N ASP A 21 -27.54 -0.01 7.02
CA ASP A 21 -26.38 -0.91 7.02
C ASP A 21 -25.20 -0.39 6.17
N LYS A 22 -25.32 0.82 5.64
CA LYS A 22 -24.29 1.44 4.79
C LYS A 22 -23.93 2.83 5.28
N LYS A 23 -22.71 3.26 4.92
CA LYS A 23 -22.23 4.61 5.17
C LYS A 23 -21.36 5.07 4.01
N TYR A 24 -21.25 6.40 3.86
CA TYR A 24 -20.32 7.00 2.90
C TYR A 24 -18.94 7.10 3.50
N VAL A 25 -17.93 6.93 2.64
CA VAL A 25 -16.54 7.22 2.95
C VAL A 25 -16.19 8.53 2.26
N LEU A 26 -15.57 9.47 2.98
CA LEU A 26 -15.20 10.77 2.43
C LEU A 26 -13.76 11.11 2.78
N ASN A 27 -13.20 11.99 1.95
CA ASN A 27 -12.01 12.73 2.32
C ASN A 27 -12.41 13.80 3.34
N ASN A 28 -11.88 13.71 4.55
CA ASN A 28 -12.25 14.61 5.64
C ASN A 28 -11.85 16.07 5.40
N GLU A 29 -10.84 16.30 4.55
CA GLU A 29 -10.36 17.66 4.26
C GLU A 29 -11.17 18.35 3.18
N THR A 30 -11.55 17.61 2.13
CA THR A 30 -12.26 18.16 0.97
C THR A 30 -13.76 17.92 1.00
N GLY A 31 -14.22 16.95 1.79
CA GLY A 31 -15.61 16.52 1.79
C GLY A 31 -15.99 15.67 0.59
N GLU A 32 -15.04 15.30 -0.26
CA GLU A 32 -15.33 14.49 -1.45
C GLU A 32 -15.74 13.07 -1.05
N TYR A 33 -16.83 12.58 -1.67
CA TYR A 33 -17.27 11.21 -1.47
C TYR A 33 -16.40 10.25 -2.26
N LEU A 34 -15.89 9.22 -1.56
CA LEU A 34 -14.96 8.25 -2.14
C LEU A 34 -15.61 6.88 -2.35
N GLY A 35 -16.68 6.58 -1.66
CA GLY A 35 -17.37 5.31 -1.81
C GLY A 35 -18.47 5.09 -0.80
N ILE A 36 -19.13 3.94 -0.91
CA ILE A 36 -20.15 3.48 0.02
C ILE A 36 -19.70 2.13 0.54
N VAL A 37 -19.70 1.97 1.86
CA VAL A 37 -19.20 0.77 2.53
C VAL A 37 -20.20 0.27 3.56
N GLY A 38 -19.98 -0.94 4.07
CA GLY A 38 -20.77 -1.47 5.16
C GLY A 38 -20.57 -0.66 6.44
N LYS A 39 -21.57 -0.70 7.31
CA LYS A 39 -21.57 0.09 8.54
C LYS A 39 -20.37 -0.21 9.44
N SER A 40 -19.89 -1.45 9.45
CA SER A 40 -18.77 -1.87 10.28
C SER A 40 -17.39 -1.64 9.65
N PHE A 41 -17.34 -1.18 8.40
CA PHE A 41 -16.09 -0.95 7.71
C PHE A 41 -15.27 0.13 8.42
N GLN A 42 -13.97 -0.14 8.58
CA GLN A 42 -13.00 0.83 9.09
C GLN A 42 -11.71 0.70 8.30
N CYS A 43 -10.98 1.77 8.21
CA CYS A 43 -9.69 1.77 7.53
C CYS A 43 -8.76 2.84 8.13
N ALA A 44 -7.46 2.62 7.98
CA ALA A 44 -6.48 3.66 8.20
C ALA A 44 -6.49 4.63 7.01
N SER A 45 -5.96 5.82 7.19
CA SER A 45 -5.68 6.71 6.06
C SER A 45 -4.54 6.12 5.21
N HIS A 46 -4.42 6.58 3.97
CA HIS A 46 -3.30 6.16 3.14
C HIS A 46 -1.96 6.45 3.81
N GLY A 47 -1.81 7.66 4.35
CA GLY A 47 -0.57 8.07 5.01
C GLY A 47 -0.21 7.18 6.19
N ASP A 48 -1.16 6.90 7.05
CA ASP A 48 -0.92 6.05 8.22
C ASP A 48 -0.55 4.61 7.80
N PHE A 49 -1.23 4.08 6.79
CA PHE A 49 -0.92 2.74 6.29
C PHE A 49 0.50 2.68 5.72
N PHE A 50 0.87 3.61 4.86
CA PHE A 50 2.19 3.60 4.24
C PHE A 50 3.32 3.88 5.23
N ARG A 51 3.10 4.78 6.20
CA ARG A 51 4.07 5.00 7.28
C ARG A 51 4.28 3.72 8.09
N GLY A 52 3.20 3.01 8.40
CA GLY A 52 3.28 1.73 9.11
C GLY A 52 4.04 0.67 8.32
N VAL A 53 3.82 0.59 7.01
CA VAL A 53 4.57 -0.32 6.14
C VAL A 53 6.06 0.00 6.18
N MET A 54 6.43 1.27 6.07
CA MET A 54 7.83 1.67 6.06
C MET A 54 8.48 1.53 7.43
N ASP A 55 7.75 1.78 8.52
CA ASP A 55 8.27 1.53 9.86
C ASP A 55 8.55 0.05 10.08
N THR A 56 7.63 -0.82 9.66
CA THR A 56 7.82 -2.27 9.74
C THR A 56 9.01 -2.71 8.90
N ALA A 57 9.13 -2.19 7.68
CA ALA A 57 10.26 -2.49 6.80
C ALA A 57 11.59 -2.08 7.44
N THR A 58 11.63 -0.92 8.07
CA THR A 58 12.83 -0.45 8.76
C THR A 58 13.20 -1.37 9.92
N GLN A 59 12.22 -1.84 10.69
CA GLN A 59 12.47 -2.78 11.78
C GLN A 59 12.98 -4.13 11.29
N GLU A 60 12.41 -4.65 10.22
CA GLU A 60 12.74 -5.99 9.72
C GLU A 60 14.00 -6.03 8.87
N LEU A 61 14.26 -4.99 8.09
CA LEU A 61 15.37 -4.96 7.14
C LEU A 61 16.55 -4.13 7.61
N GLY A 62 16.34 -3.28 8.60
CA GLY A 62 17.35 -2.34 9.09
C GLY A 62 17.38 -1.04 8.28
N ALA A 63 17.74 0.05 8.93
CA ALA A 63 17.78 1.37 8.30
C ALA A 63 18.78 1.43 7.13
N GLU A 64 19.89 0.69 7.23
CA GLU A 64 20.92 0.66 6.18
C GLU A 64 20.39 0.09 4.87
N SER A 65 19.51 -0.92 4.95
CA SER A 65 18.91 -1.53 3.77
C SER A 65 17.96 -0.58 3.04
N LEU A 66 17.47 0.43 3.72
CA LEU A 66 16.55 1.42 3.17
C LEU A 66 17.24 2.70 2.71
N GLU A 67 18.57 2.78 2.85
CA GLU A 67 19.33 3.90 2.29
C GLU A 67 19.17 3.92 0.78
N ASP A 68 19.05 5.11 0.22
CA ASP A 68 18.86 5.33 -1.22
C ASP A 68 17.58 4.70 -1.78
N ALA A 69 16.62 4.34 -0.93
CA ALA A 69 15.35 3.83 -1.38
C ALA A 69 14.57 4.90 -2.15
N GLU A 70 13.99 4.50 -3.27
CA GLU A 70 13.17 5.39 -4.08
C GLU A 70 11.69 5.05 -3.87
N HIS A 71 10.89 6.09 -3.62
CA HIS A 71 9.47 5.96 -3.36
C HIS A 71 8.66 6.52 -4.51
N THR A 72 7.73 5.73 -5.04
CA THR A 72 6.79 6.15 -6.07
C THR A 72 5.37 5.91 -5.58
N PHE A 73 4.52 6.93 -5.71
CA PHE A 73 3.11 6.84 -5.31
C PHE A 73 2.22 6.90 -6.54
N LYS A 74 1.18 6.05 -6.56
CA LYS A 74 0.16 6.06 -7.60
C LYS A 74 -1.22 6.04 -6.94
N THR A 75 -2.20 6.63 -7.62
CA THR A 75 -3.57 6.67 -7.13
C THR A 75 -4.55 6.27 -8.22
N ALA A 76 -5.73 5.84 -7.78
CA ALA A 76 -6.87 5.56 -8.66
C ALA A 76 -8.16 5.82 -7.89
N ARG A 77 -9.29 5.82 -8.58
CA ARG A 77 -10.62 5.97 -8.00
C ARG A 77 -10.74 7.25 -7.16
N ASN A 78 -10.31 8.37 -7.73
CA ASN A 78 -10.34 9.70 -7.08
C ASN A 78 -9.58 9.75 -5.74
N GLY A 79 -8.55 8.94 -5.59
CA GLY A 79 -7.78 8.88 -4.34
C GLY A 79 -8.27 7.84 -3.36
N ALA A 80 -9.32 7.10 -3.69
CA ALA A 80 -9.80 6.03 -2.81
C ALA A 80 -8.87 4.82 -2.79
N TRP A 81 -8.03 4.68 -3.80
CA TRP A 81 -7.03 3.62 -3.91
C TRP A 81 -5.66 4.24 -4.12
N ALA A 82 -4.68 3.70 -3.44
CA ALA A 82 -3.29 4.19 -3.52
C ALA A 82 -2.31 3.03 -3.51
N MET A 83 -1.16 3.27 -4.13
CA MET A 83 -0.04 2.33 -4.15
C MET A 83 1.24 3.06 -3.81
N LEU A 84 2.05 2.45 -2.96
CA LEU A 84 3.43 2.84 -2.71
C LEU A 84 4.34 1.77 -3.28
N ASP A 85 5.28 2.18 -4.13
CA ASP A 85 6.30 1.33 -4.70
C ASP A 85 7.65 1.83 -4.22
N VAL A 86 8.36 1.02 -3.45
CA VAL A 86 9.68 1.36 -2.91
C VAL A 86 10.71 0.46 -3.54
N THR A 87 11.68 1.05 -4.21
CA THR A 87 12.83 0.33 -4.76
C THR A 87 13.98 0.36 -3.75
N LEU A 88 14.52 -0.80 -3.44
CA LEU A 88 15.58 -0.98 -2.45
C LEU A 88 16.87 -1.39 -3.16
N PRO A 89 17.72 -0.42 -3.56
CA PRO A 89 18.92 -0.74 -4.34
C PRO A 89 19.99 -1.50 -3.55
N ASN A 90 19.95 -1.38 -2.22
CA ASN A 90 20.94 -2.02 -1.36
C ASN A 90 20.61 -3.47 -0.99
N ILE A 91 19.44 -3.97 -1.36
CA ILE A 91 19.06 -5.38 -1.19
C ILE A 91 18.90 -5.97 -2.58
N LYS A 92 19.79 -6.89 -2.94
CA LYS A 92 19.79 -7.47 -4.28
C LYS A 92 19.58 -8.97 -4.23
N THR A 93 18.85 -9.48 -5.21
CA THR A 93 18.64 -10.91 -5.41
C THR A 93 19.23 -11.29 -6.77
N THR A 94 19.97 -12.39 -6.79
CA THR A 94 20.53 -12.91 -8.04
C THR A 94 19.56 -13.91 -8.65
N ILE A 95 19.17 -13.67 -9.88
CA ILE A 95 18.35 -14.59 -10.66
C ILE A 95 19.27 -15.29 -11.66
N THR A 96 19.33 -16.62 -11.59
CA THR A 96 20.14 -17.44 -12.49
C THR A 96 19.24 -18.11 -13.51
N THR A 97 19.54 -17.89 -14.78
CA THR A 97 18.88 -18.57 -15.88
C THR A 97 19.91 -19.36 -16.68
N ASP A 98 19.49 -20.19 -17.63
CA ASP A 98 20.40 -20.95 -18.48
C ASP A 98 21.35 -20.07 -19.31
N LYS A 99 21.02 -18.79 -19.44
CA LYS A 99 21.77 -17.87 -20.31
C LYS A 99 22.53 -16.79 -19.58
N ALA A 100 22.18 -16.47 -18.32
CA ALA A 100 22.79 -15.36 -17.60
C ALA A 100 22.46 -15.38 -16.12
N GLN A 101 23.31 -14.67 -15.35
CA GLN A 101 23.00 -14.29 -13.98
C GLN A 101 22.66 -12.79 -13.98
N THR A 102 21.54 -12.43 -13.36
CA THR A 102 21.09 -11.04 -13.26
C THR A 102 20.82 -10.70 -11.82
N GLU A 103 21.38 -9.57 -11.36
CA GLU A 103 21.03 -9.02 -10.06
C GLU A 103 19.82 -8.10 -10.20
N ILE A 104 18.83 -8.31 -9.37
CA ILE A 104 17.62 -7.47 -9.32
C ILE A 104 17.49 -6.89 -7.93
N GLY A 105 17.28 -5.58 -7.85
CA GLY A 105 16.97 -4.91 -6.60
C GLY A 105 15.62 -5.38 -6.06
N ASN A 106 15.51 -5.42 -4.74
CA ASN A 106 14.25 -5.78 -4.10
C ASN A 106 13.32 -4.57 -4.04
N ARG A 107 12.03 -4.82 -3.97
CA ARG A 107 11.00 -3.81 -3.91
C ARG A 107 9.98 -4.14 -2.83
N ILE A 108 9.39 -3.09 -2.28
CA ILE A 108 8.19 -3.19 -1.45
C ILE A 108 7.07 -2.53 -2.23
N ILE A 109 5.99 -3.25 -2.46
CA ILE A 109 4.80 -2.71 -3.13
C ILE A 109 3.64 -2.84 -2.17
N SER A 110 3.03 -1.71 -1.82
CA SER A 110 1.90 -1.65 -0.89
C SER A 110 0.69 -1.11 -1.61
N LEU A 111 -0.43 -1.81 -1.48
CA LEU A 111 -1.71 -1.41 -2.04
C LEU A 111 -2.67 -1.12 -0.89
N HIS A 112 -3.35 0.02 -0.97
CA HIS A 112 -4.27 0.45 0.09
C HIS A 112 -5.54 1.04 -0.52
N GLY A 113 -6.69 0.58 -0.05
CA GLY A 113 -7.98 1.09 -0.47
C GLY A 113 -8.81 1.54 0.72
N ILE A 114 -9.55 2.62 0.55
CA ILE A 114 -10.40 3.18 1.59
C ILE A 114 -11.89 3.15 1.23
N ASP A 115 -12.24 2.60 0.08
CA ASP A 115 -13.62 2.50 -0.41
C ASP A 115 -14.19 1.08 -0.35
N GLY A 116 -13.44 0.14 0.26
CA GLY A 116 -13.87 -1.25 0.35
C GLY A 116 -13.68 -2.06 -0.94
N SER A 117 -13.15 -1.47 -2.01
CA SER A 117 -13.03 -2.13 -3.32
C SER A 117 -11.89 -3.14 -3.40
N CYS A 118 -10.92 -3.04 -2.52
CA CYS A 118 -9.79 -3.96 -2.51
C CYS A 118 -9.29 -4.22 -1.08
N SER A 119 -8.56 -5.31 -0.92
CA SER A 119 -7.87 -5.59 0.34
C SER A 119 -6.54 -4.86 0.37
N ASN A 120 -6.10 -4.49 1.56
CA ASN A 120 -4.75 -3.98 1.74
C ASN A 120 -3.74 -5.10 1.49
N GLN A 121 -2.68 -4.81 0.75
CA GLN A 121 -1.70 -5.81 0.35
C GLN A 121 -0.31 -5.22 0.44
N VAL A 122 0.65 -6.04 0.87
CA VAL A 122 2.07 -5.70 0.87
C VAL A 122 2.83 -6.85 0.22
N PHE A 123 3.68 -6.52 -0.73
CA PHE A 123 4.56 -7.47 -1.40
C PHE A 123 6.00 -7.03 -1.18
N PHE A 124 6.86 -8.00 -0.91
CA PHE A 124 8.29 -7.74 -0.76
C PHE A 124 9.09 -8.80 -1.51
N GLY A 125 10.17 -8.38 -2.14
CA GLY A 125 11.10 -9.29 -2.81
C GLY A 125 11.62 -8.75 -4.12
N ALA A 126 12.21 -9.61 -4.91
CA ALA A 126 12.66 -9.30 -6.27
C ALA A 126 11.45 -9.33 -7.20
N ILE A 127 10.74 -8.21 -7.24
CA ILE A 127 9.48 -8.09 -7.96
C ILE A 127 9.71 -7.37 -9.27
N ASP A 128 9.19 -7.97 -10.34
CA ASP A 128 9.28 -7.41 -11.65
C ASP A 128 7.90 -6.94 -12.09
N PHE A 129 7.74 -5.63 -12.23
CA PHE A 129 6.46 -5.00 -12.47
C PHE A 129 6.35 -4.61 -13.94
N PHE A 130 6.30 -5.62 -14.80
CA PHE A 130 6.30 -5.40 -16.24
C PHE A 130 4.99 -4.96 -16.82
N CYS A 131 3.95 -5.08 -16.08
CA CYS A 131 2.68 -5.10 -16.75
C CYS A 131 1.94 -3.82 -16.55
N THR A 132 1.48 -3.25 -17.61
CA THR A 132 0.58 -2.11 -17.60
C THR A 132 -0.70 -2.38 -16.81
N ASN A 133 -1.04 -3.64 -16.59
CA ASN A 133 -2.25 -4.05 -15.84
C ASN A 133 -1.99 -4.29 -14.35
N GLY A 134 -0.79 -3.97 -13.87
CA GLY A 134 -0.48 -4.12 -12.46
C GLY A 134 -0.24 -5.55 -12.01
N MET A 135 0.01 -6.49 -12.90
CA MET A 135 0.40 -7.85 -12.51
C MET A 135 1.78 -7.83 -11.86
N ILE A 136 1.88 -8.51 -10.73
CA ILE A 136 3.14 -8.65 -10.01
C ILE A 136 3.70 -10.04 -10.30
N THR A 137 4.93 -10.09 -10.83
CA THR A 137 5.64 -11.33 -11.11
C THR A 137 6.97 -11.32 -10.38
N GLY A 138 7.54 -12.48 -10.18
CA GLY A 138 8.82 -12.65 -9.51
C GLY A 138 8.67 -13.34 -8.16
N ASP A 139 9.77 -13.40 -7.43
CA ASP A 139 9.83 -14.02 -6.11
C ASP A 139 9.50 -12.97 -5.05
N HIS A 140 8.44 -13.20 -4.28
CA HIS A 140 7.98 -12.21 -3.32
C HIS A 140 7.20 -12.84 -2.17
N ASP A 141 7.20 -12.13 -1.05
CA ASP A 141 6.33 -12.42 0.08
C ASP A 141 5.12 -11.50 0.03
N LYS A 142 3.95 -12.07 0.26
CA LYS A 142 2.70 -11.34 0.18
C LYS A 142 1.96 -11.41 1.51
N VAL A 143 1.57 -10.26 2.02
CA VAL A 143 0.66 -10.15 3.16
C VAL A 143 -0.58 -9.39 2.73
N ARG A 144 -1.74 -9.93 3.06
CA ARG A 144 -3.02 -9.37 2.66
C ARG A 144 -3.92 -9.18 3.86
N LYS A 145 -4.47 -7.97 4.01
CA LYS A 145 -5.40 -7.63 5.08
C LYS A 145 -6.60 -6.88 4.54
N LYS A 146 -7.77 -7.26 5.00
CA LYS A 146 -9.00 -6.50 4.72
C LYS A 146 -9.13 -5.37 5.73
N ASN A 147 -9.73 -4.27 5.30
CA ASN A 147 -10.03 -3.14 6.17
C ASN A 147 -11.26 -3.49 7.02
N THR A 148 -11.01 -3.85 8.26
CA THR A 148 -12.05 -4.17 9.23
C THR A 148 -11.78 -3.45 10.55
N SER A 149 -12.73 -3.54 11.48
CA SER A 149 -12.55 -2.96 12.81
C SER A 149 -11.36 -3.55 13.57
N ASN A 150 -10.91 -4.73 13.19
CA ASN A 150 -9.78 -5.42 13.82
C ASN A 150 -8.46 -5.22 13.09
N PHE A 151 -8.44 -4.37 12.07
CA PHE A 151 -7.22 -4.12 11.31
C PHE A 151 -6.16 -3.45 12.20
N THR A 152 -4.94 -3.95 12.15
CA THR A 152 -3.78 -3.33 12.81
C THR A 152 -2.59 -3.34 11.85
N MET A 153 -1.70 -2.36 12.02
CA MET A 153 -0.49 -2.25 11.19
C MET A 153 0.50 -3.39 11.46
N ASN A 154 0.43 -4.00 12.61
CA ASN A 154 1.33 -5.09 12.99
C ASN A 154 0.83 -6.48 12.56
N SER A 155 -0.18 -6.54 11.71
CA SER A 155 -0.79 -7.80 11.28
C SER A 155 -0.11 -8.48 10.10
N PHE A 156 1.00 -7.92 9.63
CA PHE A 156 1.77 -8.50 8.51
C PHE A 156 3.25 -8.55 8.80
#